data_f7cb697c017d04d0e72250cac51c9483
#
_entry.id   f7cb697c017d04d0e72250cac51c9483
#
_cell.length_a   1.000
_cell.length_b   1.000
_cell.length_c   1.000
_cell.angle_alpha   90.00
_cell.angle_beta   90.00
_cell.angle_gamma   90.00
#
_symmetry.space_group_name_H-M   'P 1'
#
loop_
_entity.id
_entity.type
_entity.pdbx_description
1 polymer ?
#
loop_
_entity_poly.entity_id
_entity_poly.type
_entity_poly.pdbx_seq_one_letter_code
_entity_poly.pdbx_strand_id
1 'polypeptide(L)'
;MIAPIKGKATSLDIAHLAGVSQPTVSRALRGSPMVNEETRKRILAIAEQLNYKVDKNASNLRRQHSGTLALLFFEDPTPDESAINPFFLSMLGSITRACALRGYDLLISFQQLSNDWQADYEDSKKADGIILLGYGDYLESRGRLEKLVEQG
;
A
#
# COMPACT_ATOMS: atom_id res chain seq x y z
N MET A 1 -26.08 -18.80 18.47
CA MET A 1 -24.67 -19.20 18.65
C MET A 1 -24.10 -19.40 17.25
N ILE A 2 -23.19 -18.51 16.81
CA ILE A 2 -22.58 -18.58 15.47
C ILE A 2 -21.48 -19.64 15.53
N ALA A 3 -21.51 -20.61 14.58
CA ALA A 3 -20.48 -21.64 14.51
C ALA A 3 -19.08 -21.00 14.35
N PRO A 4 -18.04 -21.54 15.03
CA PRO A 4 -16.69 -20.97 14.95
C PRO A 4 -16.17 -21.05 13.52
N ILE A 5 -15.90 -19.90 12.92
CA ILE A 5 -15.26 -19.80 11.61
C ILE A 5 -13.80 -20.30 11.77
N LYS A 6 -13.45 -21.39 11.09
CA LYS A 6 -12.07 -21.88 11.04
C LYS A 6 -11.24 -20.90 10.17
N GLY A 7 -10.54 -19.97 10.82
CA GLY A 7 -9.64 -19.03 10.16
C GLY A 7 -10.07 -17.55 10.33
N LYS A 8 -9.39 -16.67 9.60
CA LYS A 8 -9.68 -15.24 9.61
C LYS A 8 -11.01 -15.00 8.87
N ALA A 9 -11.97 -14.30 9.53
CA ALA A 9 -13.24 -13.96 8.93
C ALA A 9 -13.08 -13.23 7.60
N THR A 10 -13.93 -13.52 6.63
CA THR A 10 -13.94 -12.93 5.29
C THR A 10 -15.20 -12.11 5.03
N SER A 11 -15.20 -11.29 3.99
CA SER A 11 -16.42 -10.58 3.57
C SER A 11 -17.54 -11.50 3.08
N LEU A 12 -17.20 -12.74 2.70
CA LEU A 12 -18.20 -13.78 2.35
C LEU A 12 -18.93 -14.29 3.59
N ASP A 13 -18.23 -14.46 4.70
CA ASP A 13 -18.84 -14.88 5.97
C ASP A 13 -19.84 -13.83 6.47
N ILE A 14 -19.47 -12.54 6.35
CA ILE A 14 -20.37 -11.44 6.69
C ILE A 14 -21.58 -11.44 5.74
N ALA A 15 -21.39 -11.65 4.44
CA ALA A 15 -22.46 -11.69 3.45
C ALA A 15 -23.47 -12.79 3.79
N HIS A 16 -22.97 -13.99 4.12
CA HIS A 16 -23.79 -15.12 4.51
C HIS A 16 -24.59 -14.82 5.78
N LEU A 17 -23.95 -14.31 6.84
CA LEU A 17 -24.62 -14.00 8.12
C LEU A 17 -25.61 -12.83 8.02
N ALA A 18 -25.32 -11.84 7.17
CA ALA A 18 -26.19 -10.70 6.95
C ALA A 18 -27.30 -10.97 5.93
N GLY A 19 -27.31 -12.11 5.25
CA GLY A 19 -28.28 -12.43 4.21
C GLY A 19 -28.23 -11.48 3.02
N VAL A 20 -27.04 -11.03 2.63
CA VAL A 20 -26.83 -10.09 1.50
C VAL A 20 -25.70 -10.57 0.60
N SER A 21 -25.56 -9.94 -0.58
CA SER A 21 -24.45 -10.25 -1.47
C SER A 21 -23.12 -9.65 -0.97
N GLN A 22 -21.99 -10.28 -1.30
CA GLN A 22 -20.66 -9.76 -0.98
C GLN A 22 -20.43 -8.31 -1.50
N PRO A 23 -20.86 -7.91 -2.70
CA PRO A 23 -20.79 -6.52 -3.12
C PRO A 23 -21.55 -5.57 -2.20
N THR A 24 -22.67 -5.99 -1.61
CA THR A 24 -23.45 -5.20 -0.64
C THR A 24 -22.65 -5.00 0.65
N VAL A 25 -22.01 -6.05 1.17
CA VAL A 25 -21.08 -5.94 2.31
C VAL A 25 -19.96 -4.95 2.02
N SER A 26 -19.31 -5.07 0.86
CA SER A 26 -18.22 -4.19 0.46
C SER A 26 -18.66 -2.72 0.35
N ARG A 27 -19.87 -2.45 -0.15
CA ARG A 27 -20.44 -1.10 -0.21
C ARG A 27 -20.77 -0.56 1.17
N ALA A 28 -21.37 -1.39 2.04
CA ALA A 28 -21.71 -1.02 3.42
C ALA A 28 -20.48 -0.62 4.22
N LEU A 29 -19.42 -1.43 4.18
CA LEU A 29 -18.15 -1.19 4.90
C LEU A 29 -17.42 0.08 4.42
N ARG A 30 -17.67 0.52 3.17
CA ARG A 30 -17.13 1.77 2.61
C ARG A 30 -18.05 2.97 2.82
N GLY A 31 -19.17 2.82 3.50
CA GLY A 31 -20.09 3.93 3.74
C GLY A 31 -20.89 4.37 2.51
N SER A 32 -21.01 3.52 1.46
CA SER A 32 -21.73 3.88 0.24
C SER A 32 -23.21 4.21 0.52
N PRO A 33 -23.74 5.32 -0.03
CA PRO A 33 -25.15 5.69 0.13
C PRO A 33 -26.13 4.72 -0.54
N MET A 34 -25.64 3.82 -1.39
CA MET A 34 -26.44 2.81 -2.07
C MET A 34 -26.91 1.66 -1.16
N VAL A 35 -26.44 1.62 0.10
CA VAL A 35 -26.88 0.63 1.09
C VAL A 35 -27.71 1.36 2.14
N ASN A 36 -28.94 0.87 2.38
CA ASN A 36 -29.79 1.47 3.37
C ASN A 36 -29.20 1.35 4.78
N GLU A 37 -29.57 2.27 5.65
CA GLU A 37 -28.95 2.44 6.97
C GLU A 37 -29.14 1.20 7.87
N GLU A 38 -30.30 0.54 7.80
CA GLU A 38 -30.59 -0.66 8.57
C GLU A 38 -29.68 -1.82 8.17
N THR A 39 -29.54 -2.06 6.86
CA THR A 39 -28.64 -3.09 6.32
C THR A 39 -27.20 -2.78 6.67
N ARG A 40 -26.80 -1.50 6.60
CA ARG A 40 -25.45 -1.06 6.98
C ARG A 40 -25.16 -1.36 8.43
N LYS A 41 -26.04 -0.97 9.36
CA LYS A 41 -25.88 -1.24 10.80
C LYS A 41 -25.75 -2.73 11.09
N ARG A 42 -26.58 -3.55 10.45
CA ARG A 42 -26.52 -5.02 10.59
C ARG A 42 -25.17 -5.58 10.12
N ILE A 43 -24.68 -5.14 8.96
CA ILE A 43 -23.38 -5.57 8.41
C ILE A 43 -22.23 -5.14 9.33
N LEU A 44 -22.23 -3.90 9.82
CA LEU A 44 -21.20 -3.40 10.74
C LEU A 44 -21.18 -4.17 12.06
N ALA A 45 -22.33 -4.47 12.64
CA ALA A 45 -22.42 -5.26 13.86
C ALA A 45 -21.87 -6.69 13.68
N ILE A 46 -22.16 -7.34 12.55
CA ILE A 46 -21.60 -8.67 12.22
C ILE A 46 -20.09 -8.57 12.02
N ALA A 47 -19.61 -7.55 11.33
CA ALA A 47 -18.18 -7.35 11.10
C ALA A 47 -17.42 -7.16 12.43
N GLU A 48 -17.99 -6.42 13.37
CA GLU A 48 -17.44 -6.23 14.71
C GLU A 48 -17.43 -7.54 15.52
N GLN A 49 -18.54 -8.28 15.54
CA GLN A 49 -18.62 -9.59 16.20
C GLN A 49 -17.59 -10.60 15.68
N LEU A 50 -17.30 -10.57 14.38
CA LEU A 50 -16.32 -11.43 13.75
C LEU A 50 -14.89 -10.88 13.85
N ASN A 51 -14.67 -9.74 14.48
CA ASN A 51 -13.40 -9.00 14.49
C ASN A 51 -12.82 -8.85 13.06
N TYR A 52 -13.73 -8.61 12.09
CA TYR A 52 -13.36 -8.48 10.70
C TYR A 52 -12.66 -7.16 10.43
N LYS A 53 -11.47 -7.23 9.89
CA LYS A 53 -10.74 -6.06 9.37
C LYS A 53 -10.73 -6.12 7.85
N VAL A 54 -11.14 -5.03 7.21
CA VAL A 54 -11.06 -4.92 5.74
C VAL A 54 -9.63 -5.21 5.31
N ASP A 55 -9.45 -6.23 4.49
CA ASP A 55 -8.15 -6.50 3.88
C ASP A 55 -7.89 -5.42 2.82
N LYS A 56 -7.01 -4.48 3.19
CA LYS A 56 -6.59 -3.39 2.29
C LYS A 56 -5.97 -3.97 1.01
N ASN A 57 -5.20 -5.05 1.10
CA ASN A 57 -4.53 -5.66 -0.04
C ASN A 57 -5.54 -6.23 -1.05
N ALA A 58 -6.56 -6.97 -0.58
CA ALA A 58 -7.62 -7.48 -1.46
C ALA A 58 -8.47 -6.36 -2.07
N SER A 59 -8.66 -5.25 -1.35
CA SER A 59 -9.36 -4.06 -1.87
C SER A 59 -8.50 -3.33 -2.91
N ASN A 60 -7.22 -3.21 -2.67
CA ASN A 60 -6.25 -2.54 -3.53
C ASN A 60 -6.03 -3.31 -4.84
N LEU A 61 -5.98 -4.65 -4.77
CA LEU A 61 -5.88 -5.50 -5.96
C LEU A 61 -7.03 -5.26 -6.96
N ARG A 62 -8.25 -5.02 -6.46
CA ARG A 62 -9.41 -4.69 -7.32
C ARG A 62 -9.36 -3.28 -7.90
N ARG A 63 -8.66 -2.36 -7.24
CA ARG A 63 -8.55 -0.96 -7.68
C ARG A 63 -7.34 -0.70 -8.55
N GLN A 64 -6.45 -1.68 -8.71
CA GLN A 64 -5.13 -1.54 -9.35
C GLN A 64 -4.24 -0.46 -8.70
N HIS A 65 -4.51 -0.11 -7.43
CA HIS A 65 -3.73 0.82 -6.63
C HIS A 65 -3.30 0.15 -5.34
N SER A 66 -2.01 0.23 -5.02
CA SER A 66 -1.46 -0.32 -3.78
C SER A 66 -1.72 0.59 -2.57
N GLY A 67 -1.92 1.88 -2.81
CA GLY A 67 -1.95 2.91 -1.78
C GLY A 67 -0.57 3.11 -1.14
N THR A 68 0.49 2.70 -1.82
CA THR A 68 1.86 2.73 -1.35
C THR A 68 2.74 3.47 -2.35
N LEU A 69 3.63 4.32 -1.87
CA LEU A 69 4.74 4.86 -2.64
C LEU A 69 6.03 4.19 -2.20
N ALA A 70 6.90 3.86 -3.16
CA ALA A 70 8.22 3.32 -2.86
C ALA A 70 9.25 4.46 -2.84
N LEU A 71 10.00 4.57 -1.75
CA LEU A 71 11.16 5.43 -1.66
C LEU A 71 12.42 4.57 -1.81
N LEU A 72 13.12 4.73 -2.90
CA LEU A 72 14.39 4.07 -3.15
C LEU A 72 15.51 5.01 -2.72
N PHE A 73 16.26 4.57 -1.74
CA PHE A 73 17.35 5.33 -1.17
C PHE A 73 18.67 4.80 -1.70
N PHE A 74 19.39 5.64 -2.44
CA PHE A 74 20.71 5.33 -2.94
C PHE A 74 21.75 6.01 -2.07
N GLU A 75 22.52 5.23 -1.34
CA GLU A 75 23.55 5.73 -0.46
C GLU A 75 24.88 5.78 -1.23
N ASP A 76 25.58 6.92 -1.11
CA ASP A 76 26.95 7.00 -1.54
C ASP A 76 27.79 6.16 -0.54
N PRO A 77 28.65 5.24 -1.01
CA PRO A 77 29.52 4.48 -0.14
C PRO A 77 30.50 5.44 0.57
N THR A 78 30.05 5.99 1.69
CA THR A 78 30.93 6.73 2.59
C THR A 78 31.85 5.74 3.32
N PRO A 79 33.09 6.13 3.68
CA PRO A 79 33.99 5.25 4.43
C PRO A 79 33.44 4.78 5.77
N ASP A 80 32.40 5.42 6.27
CA ASP A 80 31.68 5.07 7.49
C ASP A 80 30.25 4.58 7.14
N GLU A 81 30.15 3.28 6.91
CA GLU A 81 28.87 2.61 6.59
C GLU A 81 27.82 2.70 7.71
N SER A 82 28.18 3.28 8.87
CA SER A 82 27.29 3.36 10.04
C SER A 82 26.46 4.65 10.10
N ALA A 83 26.77 5.65 9.30
CA ALA A 83 26.19 6.99 9.45
C ALA A 83 25.32 7.38 8.24
N ILE A 84 24.01 7.32 8.39
CA ILE A 84 23.09 7.94 7.43
C ILE A 84 23.24 9.47 7.54
N ASN A 85 23.47 10.13 6.39
CA ASN A 85 23.56 11.59 6.37
C ASN A 85 22.29 12.25 6.95
N PRO A 86 22.41 13.11 7.99
CA PRO A 86 21.26 13.74 8.64
C PRO A 86 20.33 14.52 7.70
N PHE A 87 20.86 15.02 6.58
CA PHE A 87 20.06 15.68 5.55
C PHE A 87 19.00 14.73 4.97
N PHE A 88 19.35 13.48 4.67
CA PHE A 88 18.42 12.49 4.16
C PHE A 88 17.37 12.10 5.21
N LEU A 89 17.73 12.02 6.48
CA LEU A 89 16.78 11.76 7.56
C LEU A 89 15.73 12.87 7.66
N SER A 90 16.16 14.13 7.51
CA SER A 90 15.23 15.28 7.49
C SER A 90 14.28 15.23 6.30
N MET A 91 14.80 14.91 5.11
CA MET A 91 13.98 14.75 3.89
C MET A 91 12.99 13.59 4.06
N LEU A 92 13.43 12.45 4.59
CA LEU A 92 12.58 11.30 4.84
C LEU A 92 11.40 11.66 5.75
N GLY A 93 11.64 12.41 6.82
CA GLY A 93 10.58 12.89 7.70
C GLY A 93 9.54 13.75 6.97
N SER A 94 9.98 14.64 6.07
CA SER A 94 9.12 15.50 5.28
C SER A 94 8.31 14.70 4.24
N ILE A 95 8.96 13.76 3.54
CA ILE A 95 8.32 12.88 2.55
C ILE A 95 7.27 12.00 3.23
N THR A 96 7.61 11.35 4.35
CA THR A 96 6.69 10.50 5.12
C THR A 96 5.44 11.26 5.53
N ARG A 97 5.60 12.49 6.03
CA ARG A 97 4.47 13.35 6.41
C ARG A 97 3.59 13.69 5.21
N ALA A 98 4.19 14.02 4.07
CA ALA A 98 3.47 14.35 2.84
C ALA A 98 2.69 13.15 2.28
N CYS A 99 3.26 11.94 2.35
CA CYS A 99 2.58 10.69 1.99
C CYS A 99 1.39 10.41 2.92
N ALA A 100 1.58 10.50 4.22
CA ALA A 100 0.54 10.25 5.21
C ALA A 100 -0.65 11.21 5.06
N LEU A 101 -0.41 12.51 4.81
CA LEU A 101 -1.46 13.50 4.56
C LEU A 101 -2.30 13.18 3.31
N ARG A 102 -1.75 12.43 2.37
CA ARG A 102 -2.42 12.01 1.13
C ARG A 102 -2.96 10.58 1.19
N GLY A 103 -2.84 9.92 2.34
CA GLY A 103 -3.33 8.56 2.56
C GLY A 103 -2.46 7.47 1.92
N TYR A 104 -1.19 7.76 1.61
CA TYR A 104 -0.23 6.78 1.12
C TYR A 104 0.63 6.24 2.24
N ASP A 105 0.85 4.93 2.21
CA ASP A 105 1.92 4.28 2.96
C ASP A 105 3.26 4.47 2.21
N LEU A 106 4.38 4.53 2.94
CA LEU A 106 5.71 4.68 2.34
C LEU A 106 6.53 3.42 2.57
N LEU A 107 6.91 2.76 1.48
CA LEU A 107 7.84 1.64 1.49
C LEU A 107 9.26 2.18 1.24
N ILE A 108 10.16 1.99 2.19
CA ILE A 108 11.54 2.46 2.07
C ILE A 108 12.44 1.27 1.76
N SER A 109 13.27 1.40 0.74
CA SER A 109 14.23 0.40 0.34
C SER A 109 15.58 1.04 0.07
N PHE A 110 16.63 0.53 0.74
CA PHE A 110 18.01 0.90 0.43
C PHE A 110 18.49 0.13 -0.77
N GLN A 111 19.07 0.83 -1.73
CA GLN A 111 19.51 0.28 -3.00
C GLN A 111 20.97 0.58 -3.22
N GLN A 112 21.69 -0.35 -3.83
CA GLN A 112 23.03 -0.14 -4.35
C GLN A 112 22.94 0.14 -5.84
N LEU A 113 23.70 1.12 -6.33
CA LEU A 113 23.69 1.51 -7.75
C LEU A 113 24.07 0.37 -8.71
N SER A 114 24.82 -0.63 -8.21
CA SER A 114 25.22 -1.82 -8.96
C SER A 114 24.08 -2.83 -9.16
N ASN A 115 23.01 -2.76 -8.37
CA ASN A 115 21.92 -3.72 -8.43
C ASN A 115 20.89 -3.37 -9.50
N ASP A 116 20.21 -4.39 -10.00
CA ASP A 116 19.13 -4.24 -10.99
C ASP A 116 17.82 -3.92 -10.28
N TRP A 117 17.84 -2.81 -9.49
CA TRP A 117 16.73 -2.40 -8.60
C TRP A 117 15.44 -2.12 -9.36
N GLN A 118 15.51 -1.72 -10.63
CA GLN A 118 14.31 -1.46 -11.43
C GLN A 118 13.49 -2.73 -11.67
N ALA A 119 14.13 -3.89 -11.84
CA ALA A 119 13.43 -5.15 -12.09
C ALA A 119 12.49 -5.54 -10.94
N ASP A 120 12.79 -5.12 -9.71
CA ASP A 120 11.94 -5.36 -8.55
C ASP A 120 10.63 -4.56 -8.57
N TYR A 121 10.60 -3.48 -9.36
CA TYR A 121 9.47 -2.55 -9.45
C TYR A 121 8.78 -2.55 -10.81
N GLU A 122 9.43 -3.13 -11.84
CA GLU A 122 8.78 -3.36 -13.13
C GLU A 122 7.59 -4.31 -12.94
N ASP A 123 6.41 -3.89 -13.41
CA ASP A 123 5.16 -4.65 -13.37
C ASP A 123 4.74 -5.20 -11.98
N SER A 124 5.44 -4.80 -10.90
CA SER A 124 5.32 -5.47 -9.60
C SER A 124 4.02 -5.15 -8.85
N LYS A 125 3.33 -4.04 -9.19
CA LYS A 125 2.19 -3.49 -8.44
C LYS A 125 2.45 -3.33 -6.93
N LYS A 126 3.71 -3.29 -6.53
CA LYS A 126 4.13 -3.10 -5.12
C LYS A 126 3.88 -1.68 -4.66
N ALA A 127 3.98 -0.72 -5.58
CA ALA A 127 3.80 0.70 -5.31
C ALA A 127 3.09 1.38 -6.48
N ASP A 128 2.37 2.46 -6.17
CA ASP A 128 1.67 3.29 -7.15
C ASP A 128 2.60 4.34 -7.78
N GLY A 129 3.79 4.51 -7.21
CA GLY A 129 4.82 5.41 -7.72
C GLY A 129 6.13 5.23 -6.95
N ILE A 130 7.21 5.73 -7.54
CA ILE A 130 8.57 5.61 -7.02
C ILE A 130 9.15 6.99 -6.78
N ILE A 131 9.78 7.16 -5.62
CA ILE A 131 10.55 8.34 -5.25
C ILE A 131 12.00 7.91 -5.16
N LEU A 132 12.89 8.59 -5.86
CA LEU A 132 14.33 8.33 -5.81
C LEU A 132 14.98 9.38 -4.92
N LEU A 133 15.80 8.94 -3.97
CA LEU A 133 16.52 9.80 -3.04
C LEU A 133 17.95 9.32 -2.88
N GLY A 134 18.91 10.22 -3.07
CA GLY A 134 20.34 9.94 -2.85
C GLY A 134 21.25 10.51 -3.91
N TYR A 135 22.53 10.26 -3.76
CA TYR A 135 23.56 10.61 -4.72
C TYR A 135 23.67 9.50 -5.77
N GLY A 136 23.76 9.88 -7.02
CA GLY A 136 24.04 8.99 -8.11
C GLY A 136 24.22 9.79 -9.39
N ASP A 137 25.02 9.30 -10.30
CA ASP A 137 25.04 9.84 -11.66
C ASP A 137 23.76 9.39 -12.36
N TYR A 138 22.71 10.23 -12.23
CA TYR A 138 21.44 9.99 -12.88
C TYR A 138 21.56 9.92 -14.40
N LEU A 139 22.64 10.45 -14.98
CA LEU A 139 22.89 10.39 -16.42
C LEU A 139 23.23 8.96 -16.86
N GLU A 140 24.00 8.22 -16.06
CA GLU A 140 24.25 6.79 -16.31
C GLU A 140 23.00 5.92 -16.11
N SER A 141 22.11 6.35 -15.22
CA SER A 141 20.86 5.64 -14.90
C SER A 141 19.66 6.07 -15.77
N ARG A 142 19.86 7.01 -16.70
CA ARG A 142 18.77 7.59 -17.49
C ARG A 142 17.93 6.55 -18.23
N GLY A 143 18.57 5.58 -18.88
CA GLY A 143 17.86 4.52 -19.60
C GLY A 143 17.03 3.60 -18.69
N ARG A 144 17.38 3.49 -17.40
CA ARG A 144 16.61 2.75 -16.38
C ARG A 144 15.38 3.54 -15.95
N LEU A 145 15.53 4.87 -15.79
CA LEU A 145 14.44 5.76 -15.43
C LEU A 145 13.41 5.88 -16.56
N GLU A 146 13.85 5.95 -17.80
CA GLU A 146 12.97 6.01 -18.97
C GLU A 146 12.05 4.79 -19.04
N LYS A 147 12.57 3.58 -18.80
CA LYS A 147 11.74 2.37 -18.74
C LYS A 147 10.66 2.40 -17.66
N LEU A 148 10.96 2.96 -16.48
CA LEU A 148 9.96 3.09 -15.41
C LEU A 148 8.90 4.14 -15.73
N VAL A 149 9.27 5.22 -16.42
CA VAL A 149 8.34 6.29 -16.85
C VAL A 149 7.40 5.79 -17.94
N GLU A 150 7.87 4.93 -18.84
CA GLU A 150 7.03 4.34 -19.90
C GLU A 150 5.95 3.38 -19.39
N GLN A 151 6.11 2.86 -18.18
CA GLN A 151 5.14 1.96 -17.55
C GLN A 151 4.04 2.68 -16.75
N GLY A 152 4.19 3.93 -16.43
CA GLY A 152 3.28 4.75 -15.62
C GLY A 152 2.38 5.59 -16.43
#